data_0ef71b8260817076f04ceec79bf8c07b
#
_entry.id   0ef71b8260817076f04ceec79bf8c07b
#
_cell.length_a   1.000
_cell.length_b   1.000
_cell.length_c   1.000
_cell.angle_alpha   90.00
_cell.angle_beta   90.00
_cell.angle_gamma   90.00
#
_symmetry.space_group_name_H-M   'P 1'
#
loop_
_entity.id
_entity.type
_entity.pdbx_description
1 polymer ?
#
loop_
_entity_poly.entity_id
_entity_poly.type
_entity_poly.pdbx_seq_one_letter_code
_entity_poly.pdbx_strand_id
1 'polypeptide(L)'
;AFGSADRVFIMSSWHDLNSEETFHTLDTELDGLTEQEVQKRRSRYGMNKLKEPEKTSSILRFLSQYHDPLNYLLITAAIVALLIHPEQPGDAIFIFIVLTANATFGFWQEGQAEQAMDALKQMSVSTCVVIREGIEWSIPTPDLVPGDVVKLDEGLNVPADIRVVESYQCKVDESSLTGESNSILKSTDALPSSTLLADRNNMAYMGTCVSTGRAIGIVVETGMSTELGRI
;
A
#
# COMPACT_ATOMS: atom_id res chain seq x y z
N ALA A 1 2.99 -0.76 -41.24
CA ALA A 1 3.92 -0.67 -40.13
C ALA A 1 3.16 0.03 -38.97
N PHE A 2 2.44 -0.73 -38.17
CA PHE A 2 1.80 -0.23 -36.95
C PHE A 2 2.82 -0.32 -35.83
N GLY A 3 3.08 0.81 -35.17
CA GLY A 3 4.06 0.96 -34.12
C GLY A 3 3.72 0.11 -32.90
N SER A 4 4.75 -0.49 -32.30
CA SER A 4 4.71 -1.40 -31.17
C SER A 4 4.47 -0.70 -29.82
N ALA A 5 3.82 0.47 -29.80
CA ALA A 5 3.70 1.30 -28.59
C ALA A 5 2.32 1.30 -27.92
N ASP A 6 1.32 0.67 -28.53
CA ASP A 6 -0.06 0.66 -28.02
C ASP A 6 -0.57 -0.78 -27.73
N ARG A 7 0.26 -1.65 -27.14
CA ARG A 7 -0.31 -2.77 -26.42
C ARG A 7 -0.90 -2.22 -25.12
N VAL A 8 -2.15 -1.81 -25.23
CA VAL A 8 -3.10 -1.72 -24.14
C VAL A 8 -2.80 -2.90 -23.19
N PHE A 9 -2.53 -2.60 -21.93
CA PHE A 9 -2.52 -3.55 -20.85
C PHE A 9 -3.93 -4.15 -20.74
N ILE A 10 -4.25 -5.06 -21.66
CA ILE A 10 -5.29 -6.07 -21.44
C ILE A 10 -4.83 -6.77 -20.19
N MET A 11 -5.70 -6.92 -19.19
CA MET A 11 -5.49 -7.67 -17.97
C MET A 11 -4.73 -8.95 -18.31
N SER A 12 -3.40 -8.86 -18.33
CA SER A 12 -2.56 -9.99 -18.70
C SER A 12 -2.60 -10.91 -17.50
N SER A 13 -3.11 -12.11 -17.70
CA SER A 13 -3.11 -13.16 -16.70
C SER A 13 -1.66 -13.64 -16.55
N TRP A 14 -0.85 -12.92 -15.79
CA TRP A 14 0.57 -13.23 -15.61
C TRP A 14 0.86 -14.67 -15.19
N HIS A 15 -0.13 -15.31 -14.57
CA HIS A 15 -0.04 -16.72 -14.15
C HIS A 15 -0.16 -17.73 -15.31
N ASP A 16 -0.68 -17.34 -16.46
CA ASP A 16 -0.78 -18.23 -17.64
C ASP A 16 0.43 -18.15 -18.57
N LEU A 17 1.33 -17.16 -18.34
CA LEU A 17 2.58 -17.02 -19.04
C LEU A 17 3.67 -17.89 -18.39
N ASN A 18 4.51 -18.52 -19.22
CA ASN A 18 5.75 -19.11 -18.74
C ASN A 18 6.81 -18.02 -18.42
N SER A 19 7.93 -18.41 -17.81
CA SER A 19 8.97 -17.45 -17.40
C SER A 19 9.54 -16.67 -18.59
N GLU A 20 9.81 -17.33 -19.73
CA GLU A 20 10.36 -16.67 -20.94
C GLU A 20 9.38 -15.68 -21.54
N GLU A 21 8.10 -16.05 -21.63
CA GLU A 21 7.02 -15.15 -22.11
C GLU A 21 6.87 -13.94 -21.20
N THR A 22 7.00 -14.12 -19.88
CA THR A 22 6.93 -13.03 -18.91
C THR A 22 8.11 -12.06 -19.09
N PHE A 23 9.33 -12.58 -19.22
CA PHE A 23 10.52 -11.77 -19.51
C PHE A 23 10.36 -11.00 -20.80
N HIS A 24 9.91 -11.64 -21.86
CA HIS A 24 9.69 -11.01 -23.16
C HIS A 24 8.60 -9.92 -23.11
N THR A 25 7.50 -10.20 -22.39
CA THR A 25 6.37 -9.25 -22.27
C THR A 25 6.76 -7.99 -21.51
N LEU A 26 7.61 -8.13 -20.50
CA LEU A 26 8.10 -7.04 -19.67
C LEU A 26 9.40 -6.41 -20.22
N ASP A 27 9.93 -6.90 -21.34
CA ASP A 27 11.19 -6.43 -21.91
C ASP A 27 12.31 -6.36 -20.85
N THR A 28 12.55 -7.50 -20.20
CA THR A 28 13.55 -7.66 -19.12
C THR A 28 14.21 -9.04 -19.22
N GLU A 29 15.30 -9.23 -18.49
CA GLU A 29 16.06 -10.47 -18.40
C GLU A 29 16.39 -10.80 -16.93
N LEU A 30 16.95 -11.98 -16.66
CA LEU A 30 17.36 -12.39 -15.30
C LEU A 30 18.39 -11.44 -14.67
N ASP A 31 19.24 -10.83 -15.50
CA ASP A 31 20.20 -9.80 -15.07
C ASP A 31 19.52 -8.49 -14.64
N GLY A 32 18.22 -8.38 -14.87
CA GLY A 32 17.39 -7.25 -14.45
C GLY A 32 17.51 -6.03 -15.36
N LEU A 33 16.88 -4.94 -14.94
CA LEU A 33 16.78 -3.69 -15.69
C LEU A 33 18.05 -2.85 -15.57
N THR A 34 18.30 -2.01 -16.59
CA THR A 34 19.29 -0.93 -16.51
C THR A 34 18.70 0.27 -15.77
N GLU A 35 19.56 1.09 -15.17
CA GLU A 35 19.11 2.31 -14.46
C GLU A 35 18.29 3.24 -15.36
N GLN A 36 18.64 3.36 -16.65
CA GLN A 36 17.89 4.18 -17.60
C GLN A 36 16.46 3.66 -17.81
N GLU A 37 16.30 2.34 -17.92
CA GLU A 37 14.99 1.73 -18.10
C GLU A 37 14.15 1.84 -16.82
N VAL A 38 14.77 1.69 -15.64
CA VAL A 38 14.12 1.92 -14.33
C VAL A 38 13.53 3.33 -14.25
N GLN A 39 14.30 4.37 -14.57
CA GLN A 39 13.83 5.76 -14.56
C GLN A 39 12.66 5.99 -15.52
N LYS A 40 12.72 5.42 -16.71
CA LYS A 40 11.66 5.49 -17.72
C LYS A 40 10.38 4.79 -17.20
N ARG A 41 10.50 3.58 -16.61
CA ARG A 41 9.36 2.85 -16.03
C ARG A 41 8.80 3.57 -14.81
N ARG A 42 9.64 4.12 -13.94
CA ARG A 42 9.21 4.93 -12.80
C ARG A 42 8.39 6.16 -13.23
N SER A 43 8.79 6.82 -14.32
CA SER A 43 8.02 7.94 -14.89
C SER A 43 6.67 7.51 -15.48
N ARG A 44 6.58 6.27 -15.99
CA ARG A 44 5.37 5.72 -16.62
C ARG A 44 4.39 5.12 -15.58
N TYR A 45 4.88 4.32 -14.64
CA TYR A 45 4.06 3.55 -13.71
C TYR A 45 3.92 4.21 -12.33
N GLY A 46 4.77 5.20 -12.03
CA GLY A 46 4.81 5.84 -10.72
C GLY A 46 5.56 5.01 -9.67
N MET A 47 5.36 5.35 -8.41
CA MET A 47 5.96 4.65 -7.27
C MET A 47 5.11 3.45 -6.86
N ASN A 48 5.76 2.39 -6.37
CA ASN A 48 5.09 1.23 -5.79
C ASN A 48 4.54 1.57 -4.39
N LYS A 49 3.42 2.30 -4.36
CA LYS A 49 2.72 2.72 -3.14
C LYS A 49 1.22 2.52 -3.30
N LEU A 50 0.59 2.05 -2.26
CA LEU A 50 -0.87 2.09 -2.17
C LEU A 50 -1.32 3.53 -1.90
N LYS A 51 -2.48 3.89 -2.44
CA LYS A 51 -3.05 5.23 -2.22
C LYS A 51 -3.44 5.34 -0.73
N GLU A 52 -2.80 6.24 -0.03
CA GLU A 52 -3.24 6.57 1.34
C GLU A 52 -4.60 7.28 1.28
N PRO A 53 -5.49 7.05 2.26
CA PRO A 53 -6.73 7.81 2.36
C PRO A 53 -6.41 9.29 2.44
N GLU A 54 -7.20 10.09 1.73
CA GLU A 54 -7.01 11.54 1.72
C GLU A 54 -7.12 12.10 3.15
N LYS A 55 -6.11 12.88 3.55
CA LYS A 55 -6.14 13.55 4.85
C LYS A 55 -7.36 14.48 4.91
N THR A 56 -8.16 14.30 5.94
CA THR A 56 -9.30 15.19 6.18
C THR A 56 -8.84 16.63 6.31
N SER A 57 -9.60 17.56 5.74
CA SER A 57 -9.31 19.00 5.85
C SER A 57 -9.16 19.41 7.32
N SER A 58 -8.14 20.23 7.61
CA SER A 58 -7.89 20.74 8.98
C SER A 58 -9.10 21.41 9.59
N ILE A 59 -9.95 22.04 8.78
CA ILE A 59 -11.21 22.67 9.24
C ILE A 59 -12.21 21.62 9.67
N LEU A 60 -12.40 20.55 8.88
CA LEU A 60 -13.31 19.46 9.24
C LEU A 60 -12.81 18.73 10.50
N ARG A 61 -11.51 18.53 10.62
CA ARG A 61 -10.89 17.93 11.80
C ARG A 61 -11.06 18.82 13.05
N PHE A 62 -10.94 20.14 12.93
CA PHE A 62 -11.25 21.05 14.04
C PHE A 62 -12.73 21.01 14.42
N LEU A 63 -13.64 21.00 13.45
CA LEU A 63 -15.06 20.91 13.70
C LEU A 63 -15.47 19.55 14.31
N SER A 64 -14.78 18.47 13.97
CA SER A 64 -15.04 17.16 14.56
C SER A 64 -14.76 17.12 16.06
N GLN A 65 -13.92 18.00 16.61
CA GLN A 65 -13.68 18.13 18.04
C GLN A 65 -14.95 18.50 18.84
N TYR A 66 -15.93 19.09 18.18
CA TYR A 66 -17.23 19.38 18.82
C TYR A 66 -18.18 18.18 18.80
N HIS A 67 -17.83 17.09 18.10
CA HIS A 67 -18.64 15.88 17.91
C HIS A 67 -18.45 14.87 19.06
N ASP A 68 -18.46 15.34 20.29
CA ASP A 68 -18.33 14.57 21.52
C ASP A 68 -19.59 14.70 22.36
N PRO A 69 -20.11 13.62 22.99
CA PRO A 69 -21.30 13.67 23.84
C PRO A 69 -21.24 14.72 24.95
N LEU A 70 -20.06 14.95 25.53
CA LEU A 70 -19.86 15.97 26.57
C LEU A 70 -20.00 17.37 25.99
N ASN A 71 -19.46 17.61 24.79
CA ASN A 71 -19.58 18.89 24.12
C ASN A 71 -21.04 19.21 23.74
N TYR A 72 -21.81 18.21 23.33
CA TYR A 72 -23.25 18.38 23.09
C TYR A 72 -24.02 18.76 24.36
N LEU A 73 -23.66 18.14 25.49
CA LEU A 73 -24.26 18.49 26.77
C LEU A 73 -23.95 19.94 27.16
N LEU A 74 -22.73 20.39 26.98
CA LEU A 74 -22.27 21.75 27.26
C LEU A 74 -22.92 22.77 26.33
N ILE A 75 -23.02 22.45 25.03
CA ILE A 75 -23.72 23.31 24.06
C ILE A 75 -25.20 23.44 24.44
N THR A 76 -25.84 22.34 24.80
CA THR A 76 -27.24 22.36 25.26
C THR A 76 -27.38 23.19 26.52
N ALA A 77 -26.49 23.05 27.49
CA ALA A 77 -26.48 23.84 28.71
C ALA A 77 -26.32 25.35 28.42
N ALA A 78 -25.43 25.72 27.50
CA ALA A 78 -25.23 27.11 27.08
C ALA A 78 -26.48 27.72 26.42
N ILE A 79 -27.16 26.93 25.56
CA ILE A 79 -28.42 27.36 24.94
C ILE A 79 -29.51 27.55 25.99
N VAL A 80 -29.64 26.59 26.92
CA VAL A 80 -30.64 26.67 28.01
C VAL A 80 -30.36 27.88 28.90
N ALA A 81 -29.11 28.14 29.29
CA ALA A 81 -28.72 29.30 30.08
C ALA A 81 -29.10 30.60 29.40
N LEU A 82 -28.88 30.71 28.09
CA LEU A 82 -29.24 31.90 27.30
C LEU A 82 -30.74 32.12 27.18
N LEU A 83 -31.51 31.02 27.12
CA LEU A 83 -32.99 31.10 27.05
C LEU A 83 -33.63 31.48 28.39
N ILE A 84 -33.07 31.02 29.52
CA ILE A 84 -33.59 31.28 30.86
C ILE A 84 -33.17 32.67 31.36
N HIS A 85 -31.93 33.08 31.09
CA HIS A 85 -31.35 34.33 31.54
C HIS A 85 -30.76 35.15 30.37
N PRO A 86 -31.60 35.65 29.45
CA PRO A 86 -31.11 36.40 28.27
C PRO A 86 -30.39 37.69 28.64
N GLU A 87 -30.65 38.23 29.86
CA GLU A 87 -30.05 39.45 30.37
C GLU A 87 -28.61 39.22 30.92
N GLN A 88 -28.21 37.95 31.12
CA GLN A 88 -26.94 37.59 31.66
C GLN A 88 -26.20 36.58 30.73
N PRO A 89 -25.75 37.01 29.55
CA PRO A 89 -25.12 36.10 28.57
C PRO A 89 -23.75 35.61 29.01
N GLY A 90 -23.22 36.06 30.14
CA GLY A 90 -21.90 35.75 30.63
C GLY A 90 -21.62 34.26 30.80
N ASP A 91 -22.63 33.52 31.31
CA ASP A 91 -22.49 32.05 31.53
C ASP A 91 -22.38 31.30 30.20
N ALA A 92 -23.19 31.65 29.22
CA ALA A 92 -23.16 31.04 27.89
C ALA A 92 -21.85 31.38 27.16
N ILE A 93 -21.36 32.61 27.29
CA ILE A 93 -20.09 33.04 26.74
C ILE A 93 -18.93 32.26 27.39
N PHE A 94 -18.93 32.10 28.70
CA PHE A 94 -17.94 31.35 29.44
C PHE A 94 -17.90 29.87 28.95
N ILE A 95 -19.06 29.22 28.84
CA ILE A 95 -19.14 27.86 28.32
C ILE A 95 -18.56 27.78 26.90
N PHE A 96 -18.89 28.73 26.03
CA PHE A 96 -18.36 28.75 24.66
C PHE A 96 -16.83 28.94 24.61
N ILE A 97 -16.27 29.77 25.48
CA ILE A 97 -14.83 29.95 25.62
C ILE A 97 -14.17 28.63 26.04
N VAL A 98 -14.72 27.92 27.04
CA VAL A 98 -14.22 26.64 27.52
C VAL A 98 -14.29 25.58 26.41
N LEU A 99 -15.40 25.49 25.70
CA LEU A 99 -15.56 24.59 24.56
C LEU A 99 -14.53 24.85 23.46
N THR A 100 -14.33 26.12 23.11
CA THR A 100 -13.36 26.49 22.07
C THR A 100 -11.93 26.19 22.50
N ALA A 101 -11.59 26.47 23.76
CA ALA A 101 -10.29 26.14 24.33
C ALA A 101 -10.03 24.62 24.32
N ASN A 102 -11.04 23.83 24.72
CA ASN A 102 -10.98 22.37 24.69
C ASN A 102 -10.83 21.84 23.26
N ALA A 103 -11.61 22.33 22.31
CA ALA A 103 -11.51 21.95 20.90
C ALA A 103 -10.13 22.31 20.30
N THR A 104 -9.58 23.46 20.65
CA THR A 104 -8.23 23.89 20.22
C THR A 104 -7.16 22.96 20.78
N PHE A 105 -7.26 22.60 22.06
CA PHE A 105 -6.32 21.68 22.70
C PHE A 105 -6.43 20.27 22.10
N GLY A 106 -7.63 19.74 21.90
CA GLY A 106 -7.84 18.46 21.25
C GLY A 106 -7.27 18.42 19.83
N PHE A 107 -7.50 19.45 19.03
CA PHE A 107 -6.94 19.57 17.68
C PHE A 107 -5.39 19.58 17.69
N TRP A 108 -4.78 20.31 18.63
CA TRP A 108 -3.33 20.34 18.78
C TRP A 108 -2.77 18.95 19.20
N GLN A 109 -3.40 18.29 20.16
CA GLN A 109 -2.99 16.96 20.62
C GLN A 109 -3.10 15.89 19.52
N GLU A 110 -4.20 15.90 18.75
CA GLU A 110 -4.39 15.02 17.59
C GLU A 110 -3.32 15.25 16.52
N GLY A 111 -2.96 16.53 16.25
CA GLY A 111 -1.89 16.87 15.33
C GLY A 111 -0.52 16.34 15.76
N GLN A 112 -0.21 16.36 17.04
CA GLN A 112 1.02 15.77 17.60
C GLN A 112 1.04 14.24 17.42
N ALA A 113 -0.09 13.58 17.68
CA ALA A 113 -0.22 12.14 17.50
C ALA A 113 -0.06 11.74 16.03
N GLU A 114 -0.67 12.48 15.10
CA GLU A 114 -0.52 12.25 13.65
C GLU A 114 0.94 12.40 13.19
N GLN A 115 1.63 13.44 13.64
CA GLN A 115 3.05 13.64 13.32
C GLN A 115 3.94 12.50 13.86
N ALA A 116 3.67 12.03 15.07
CA ALA A 116 4.40 10.91 15.65
C ALA A 116 4.17 9.61 14.85
N MET A 117 2.94 9.36 14.40
CA MET A 117 2.61 8.22 13.54
C MET A 117 3.27 8.34 12.15
N ASP A 118 3.28 9.52 11.53
CA ASP A 118 3.94 9.75 10.25
C ASP A 118 5.47 9.53 10.38
N ALA A 119 6.08 9.96 11.48
CA ALA A 119 7.50 9.72 11.76
C ALA A 119 7.80 8.21 11.90
N LEU A 120 6.96 7.45 12.62
CA LEU A 120 7.10 5.99 12.74
C LEU A 120 6.94 5.29 11.38
N LYS A 121 5.99 5.70 10.55
CA LYS A 121 5.82 5.18 9.19
C LYS A 121 7.06 5.41 8.33
N GLN A 122 7.67 6.60 8.41
CA GLN A 122 8.90 6.92 7.67
C GLN A 122 10.09 6.08 8.12
N MET A 123 10.20 5.75 9.40
CA MET A 123 11.25 4.87 9.92
C MET A 123 11.07 3.40 9.50
N SER A 124 9.87 3.00 9.12
CA SER A 124 9.51 1.63 8.73
C SER A 124 9.41 1.44 7.21
N VAL A 125 10.20 2.20 6.42
CA VAL A 125 10.26 1.96 4.98
C VAL A 125 10.87 0.57 4.76
N SER A 126 10.06 -0.37 4.29
CA SER A 126 10.52 -1.71 3.93
C SER A 126 11.48 -1.63 2.74
N THR A 127 12.55 -2.41 2.79
CA THR A 127 13.48 -2.58 1.68
C THR A 127 13.30 -3.96 1.06
N CYS A 128 13.64 -4.09 -0.19
CA CYS A 128 13.68 -5.35 -0.92
C CYS A 128 15.00 -5.48 -1.69
N VAL A 129 15.38 -6.70 -2.03
CA VAL A 129 16.57 -6.98 -2.81
C VAL A 129 16.17 -7.19 -4.26
N VAL A 130 16.73 -6.38 -5.14
CA VAL A 130 16.52 -6.47 -6.60
C VAL A 130 17.82 -6.83 -7.30
N ILE A 131 17.72 -7.48 -8.45
CA ILE A 131 18.83 -7.70 -9.37
C ILE A 131 18.67 -6.69 -10.50
N ARG A 132 19.66 -5.82 -10.70
CA ARG A 132 19.74 -4.87 -11.81
C ARG A 132 21.15 -4.89 -12.38
N GLU A 133 21.27 -5.01 -13.68
CA GLU A 133 22.56 -5.15 -14.40
C GLU A 133 23.45 -6.28 -13.83
N GLY A 134 22.82 -7.41 -13.42
CA GLY A 134 23.50 -8.57 -12.83
C GLY A 134 23.98 -8.36 -11.38
N ILE A 135 23.66 -7.24 -10.74
CA ILE A 135 24.12 -6.91 -9.39
C ILE A 135 22.90 -6.83 -8.45
N GLU A 136 23.08 -7.36 -7.24
CA GLU A 136 22.07 -7.26 -6.17
C GLU A 136 22.12 -5.89 -5.50
N TRP A 137 20.97 -5.24 -5.42
CA TRP A 137 20.79 -3.95 -4.74
C TRP A 137 19.68 -4.06 -3.69
N SER A 138 19.93 -3.49 -2.52
CA SER A 138 18.86 -3.26 -1.55
C SER A 138 18.26 -1.88 -1.80
N ILE A 139 17.00 -1.85 -2.19
CA ILE A 139 16.28 -0.60 -2.51
C ILE A 139 15.04 -0.45 -1.63
N PRO A 140 14.57 0.78 -1.41
CA PRO A 140 13.25 1.00 -0.82
C PRO A 140 12.14 0.37 -1.68
N THR A 141 11.23 -0.37 -1.06
CA THR A 141 10.10 -1.01 -1.76
C THR A 141 9.29 -0.05 -2.66
N PRO A 142 9.09 1.23 -2.30
CA PRO A 142 8.43 2.18 -3.19
C PRO A 142 9.14 2.46 -4.52
N ASP A 143 10.42 2.11 -4.64
CA ASP A 143 11.24 2.35 -5.84
C ASP A 143 11.22 1.18 -6.83
N LEU A 144 10.45 0.13 -6.53
CA LEU A 144 10.20 -0.97 -7.45
C LEU A 144 9.38 -0.53 -8.66
N VAL A 145 9.74 -1.09 -9.82
CA VAL A 145 9.01 -0.89 -11.07
C VAL A 145 8.66 -2.24 -11.72
N PRO A 146 7.61 -2.33 -12.52
CA PRO A 146 7.32 -3.53 -13.30
C PRO A 146 8.53 -3.92 -14.18
N GLY A 147 8.89 -5.21 -14.12
CA GLY A 147 10.09 -5.76 -14.78
C GLY A 147 11.32 -5.84 -13.91
N ASP A 148 11.33 -5.32 -12.69
CA ASP A 148 12.41 -5.58 -11.73
C ASP A 148 12.44 -7.08 -11.36
N VAL A 149 13.64 -7.64 -11.26
CA VAL A 149 13.87 -8.99 -10.75
C VAL A 149 14.12 -8.89 -9.24
N VAL A 150 13.30 -9.57 -8.44
CA VAL A 150 13.31 -9.47 -6.97
C VAL A 150 13.66 -10.82 -6.35
N LYS A 151 14.46 -10.80 -5.29
CA LYS A 151 14.72 -11.96 -4.42
C LYS A 151 13.73 -11.94 -3.25
N LEU A 152 13.11 -13.07 -3.03
CA LEU A 152 12.20 -13.33 -1.92
C LEU A 152 12.88 -14.33 -0.98
N ASP A 153 13.14 -13.93 0.26
CA ASP A 153 13.71 -14.76 1.30
C ASP A 153 12.75 -14.92 2.48
N GLU A 154 12.93 -15.99 3.24
CA GLU A 154 12.13 -16.32 4.43
C GLU A 154 12.03 -15.12 5.39
N GLY A 155 10.84 -14.86 5.90
CA GLY A 155 10.51 -13.78 6.82
C GLY A 155 10.29 -12.42 6.16
N LEU A 156 10.50 -12.28 4.84
CA LEU A 156 10.27 -11.04 4.12
C LEU A 156 8.84 -10.96 3.59
N ASN A 157 8.30 -9.74 3.58
CA ASN A 157 7.05 -9.45 2.90
C ASN A 157 7.28 -9.33 1.39
N VAL A 158 6.34 -9.85 0.63
CA VAL A 158 6.30 -9.70 -0.83
C VAL A 158 6.02 -8.24 -1.17
N PRO A 159 6.93 -7.56 -1.88
CA PRO A 159 6.89 -6.10 -2.02
C PRO A 159 5.97 -5.58 -3.13
N ALA A 160 5.55 -6.43 -4.05
CA ALA A 160 4.72 -6.13 -5.21
C ALA A 160 4.07 -7.42 -5.71
N ASP A 161 3.24 -7.39 -6.75
CA ASP A 161 2.80 -8.63 -7.39
C ASP A 161 3.92 -9.16 -8.31
N ILE A 162 4.28 -10.42 -8.08
CA ILE A 162 5.49 -11.03 -8.61
C ILE A 162 5.14 -12.35 -9.31
N ARG A 163 5.62 -12.55 -10.53
CA ARG A 163 5.65 -13.83 -11.21
C ARG A 163 6.92 -14.57 -10.81
N VAL A 164 6.76 -15.71 -10.13
CA VAL A 164 7.88 -16.53 -9.65
C VAL A 164 8.56 -17.22 -10.83
N VAL A 165 9.86 -17.04 -10.99
CA VAL A 165 10.68 -17.64 -12.08
C VAL A 165 11.66 -18.69 -11.56
N GLU A 166 12.04 -18.61 -10.29
CA GLU A 166 12.79 -19.65 -9.59
C GLU A 166 12.23 -19.84 -8.19
N SER A 167 12.12 -21.08 -7.73
CA SER A 167 11.60 -21.42 -6.41
C SER A 167 12.43 -22.53 -5.76
N TYR A 168 12.91 -22.25 -4.55
CA TYR A 168 13.66 -23.19 -3.73
C TYR A 168 12.90 -23.46 -2.43
N GLN A 169 11.92 -24.38 -2.49
CA GLN A 169 11.01 -24.71 -1.37
C GLN A 169 10.32 -23.46 -0.79
N CYS A 170 10.06 -22.46 -1.63
CA CYS A 170 9.44 -21.22 -1.21
C CYS A 170 7.97 -21.45 -0.93
N LYS A 171 7.54 -21.13 0.30
CA LYS A 171 6.13 -21.08 0.69
C LYS A 171 5.78 -19.66 1.09
N VAL A 172 4.63 -19.20 0.64
CA VAL A 172 4.11 -17.86 0.95
C VAL A 172 2.79 -18.00 1.70
N ASP A 173 2.67 -17.28 2.80
CA ASP A 173 1.41 -17.11 3.53
C ASP A 173 0.61 -15.99 2.86
N GLU A 174 -0.48 -16.38 2.21
CA GLU A 174 -1.38 -15.50 1.48
C GLU A 174 -2.71 -15.28 2.22
N SER A 175 -2.77 -15.60 3.50
CA SER A 175 -3.98 -15.48 4.33
C SER A 175 -4.56 -14.07 4.37
N SER A 176 -3.69 -13.05 4.28
CA SER A 176 -4.10 -11.64 4.23
C SER A 176 -4.91 -11.27 2.98
N LEU A 177 -4.75 -12.03 1.88
CA LEU A 177 -5.40 -11.77 0.59
C LEU A 177 -6.53 -12.79 0.30
N THR A 178 -6.29 -14.06 0.58
CA THR A 178 -7.22 -15.16 0.24
C THR A 178 -8.12 -15.57 1.42
N GLY A 179 -7.73 -15.22 2.65
CA GLY A 179 -8.38 -15.67 3.89
C GLY A 179 -8.04 -17.12 4.29
N GLU A 180 -7.21 -17.83 3.51
CA GLU A 180 -6.79 -19.20 3.80
C GLU A 180 -5.51 -19.22 4.63
N SER A 181 -5.51 -19.95 5.74
CA SER A 181 -4.38 -19.96 6.71
C SER A 181 -3.21 -20.85 6.32
N ASN A 182 -3.25 -21.53 5.17
CA ASN A 182 -2.20 -22.43 4.73
C ASN A 182 -1.19 -21.71 3.82
N SER A 183 0.10 -21.85 4.14
CA SER A 183 1.16 -21.36 3.24
C SER A 183 1.21 -22.17 1.95
N ILE A 184 1.27 -21.50 0.82
CA ILE A 184 1.24 -22.07 -0.53
C ILE A 184 2.66 -22.27 -1.03
N LEU A 185 3.00 -23.50 -1.44
CA LEU A 185 4.28 -23.78 -2.08
C LEU A 185 4.29 -23.17 -3.49
N LYS A 186 5.28 -22.34 -3.76
CA LYS A 186 5.40 -21.63 -5.04
C LYS A 186 6.10 -22.48 -6.11
N SER A 187 5.51 -22.46 -7.32
CA SER A 187 5.95 -23.13 -8.53
C SER A 187 6.36 -22.10 -9.60
N THR A 188 7.04 -22.56 -10.64
CA THR A 188 7.41 -21.75 -11.81
C THR A 188 6.57 -22.06 -13.06
N ASP A 189 5.76 -23.12 -13.01
CA ASP A 189 4.98 -23.58 -14.15
C ASP A 189 3.88 -22.57 -14.53
N ALA A 190 3.58 -22.46 -15.83
CA ALA A 190 2.42 -21.70 -16.30
C ALA A 190 1.12 -22.42 -15.90
N LEU A 191 0.11 -21.65 -15.54
CA LEU A 191 -1.19 -22.15 -15.09
C LEU A 191 -2.29 -21.82 -16.12
N PRO A 192 -3.39 -22.58 -16.16
CA PRO A 192 -4.53 -22.23 -16.99
C PRO A 192 -5.05 -20.81 -16.69
N SER A 193 -5.45 -20.07 -17.71
CA SER A 193 -5.99 -18.71 -17.57
C SER A 193 -7.24 -18.62 -16.68
N SER A 194 -7.96 -19.73 -16.50
CA SER A 194 -9.13 -19.83 -15.63
C SER A 194 -8.81 -20.08 -14.15
N THR A 195 -7.50 -20.16 -13.77
CA THR A 195 -7.07 -20.44 -12.41
C THR A 195 -7.49 -19.32 -11.46
N LEU A 196 -8.17 -19.69 -10.36
CA LEU A 196 -8.58 -18.74 -9.32
C LEU A 196 -7.38 -18.12 -8.62
N LEU A 197 -7.55 -16.93 -8.06
CA LEU A 197 -6.46 -16.18 -7.40
C LEU A 197 -5.72 -17.01 -6.34
N ALA A 198 -6.46 -17.69 -5.47
CA ALA A 198 -5.90 -18.51 -4.40
C ALA A 198 -5.10 -19.74 -4.90
N ASP A 199 -5.35 -20.19 -6.13
CA ASP A 199 -4.69 -21.36 -6.71
C ASP A 199 -3.48 -20.99 -7.59
N ARG A 200 -3.20 -19.70 -7.78
CA ARG A 200 -2.08 -19.22 -8.61
C ARG A 200 -0.74 -19.36 -7.88
N ASN A 201 -0.29 -20.60 -7.74
CA ASN A 201 0.95 -20.91 -7.01
C ASN A 201 2.23 -20.44 -7.69
N ASN A 202 2.18 -19.92 -8.92
CA ASN A 202 3.29 -19.33 -9.63
C ASN A 202 3.36 -17.80 -9.49
N MET A 203 2.45 -17.23 -8.69
CA MET A 203 2.41 -15.81 -8.35
C MET A 203 2.70 -15.63 -6.86
N ALA A 204 3.26 -14.49 -6.48
CA ALA A 204 3.34 -14.02 -5.10
C ALA A 204 2.80 -12.58 -5.07
N TYR A 205 1.96 -12.28 -4.10
CA TYR A 205 1.17 -11.05 -4.08
C TYR A 205 1.66 -10.05 -3.04
N MET A 206 1.55 -8.77 -3.34
CA MET A 206 1.92 -7.68 -2.43
C MET A 206 1.24 -7.83 -1.06
N GLY A 207 2.03 -7.66 0.01
CA GLY A 207 1.52 -7.69 1.38
C GLY A 207 1.39 -9.09 2.00
N THR A 208 1.74 -10.14 1.26
CA THR A 208 1.88 -11.52 1.77
C THR A 208 3.29 -11.75 2.33
N CYS A 209 3.53 -12.84 3.06
CA CYS A 209 4.80 -13.10 3.73
C CYS A 209 5.41 -14.43 3.29
N VAL A 210 6.71 -14.45 3.00
CA VAL A 210 7.45 -15.69 2.74
C VAL A 210 7.64 -16.43 4.05
N SER A 211 6.97 -17.57 4.22
CA SER A 211 7.01 -18.36 5.44
C SER A 211 8.20 -19.31 5.52
N THR A 212 8.68 -19.82 4.38
CA THR A 212 9.87 -20.67 4.31
C THR A 212 10.49 -20.60 2.91
N GLY A 213 11.80 -20.90 2.82
CA GLY A 213 12.52 -21.04 1.57
C GLY A 213 12.84 -19.69 0.91
N ARG A 214 13.10 -19.74 -0.39
CA ARG A 214 13.44 -18.55 -1.18
C ARG A 214 12.95 -18.68 -2.62
N ALA A 215 12.75 -17.56 -3.27
CA ALA A 215 12.37 -17.49 -4.68
C ALA A 215 13.01 -16.29 -5.37
N ILE A 216 13.09 -16.35 -6.69
CA ILE A 216 13.36 -15.20 -7.55
C ILE A 216 12.12 -15.01 -8.42
N GLY A 217 11.71 -13.78 -8.62
CA GLY A 217 10.56 -13.48 -9.46
C GLY A 217 10.67 -12.11 -10.10
N ILE A 218 9.80 -11.87 -11.07
CA ILE A 218 9.70 -10.62 -11.81
C ILE A 218 8.51 -9.84 -11.29
N VAL A 219 8.71 -8.58 -10.97
CA VAL A 219 7.63 -7.66 -10.63
C VAL A 219 6.75 -7.44 -11.86
N VAL A 220 5.48 -7.79 -11.74
CA VAL A 220 4.51 -7.66 -12.83
C VAL A 220 3.57 -6.49 -12.63
N GLU A 221 3.17 -6.23 -11.38
CA GLU A 221 2.27 -5.12 -11.03
C GLU A 221 2.75 -4.43 -9.75
N THR A 222 2.52 -3.11 -9.64
CA THR A 222 2.97 -2.27 -8.52
C THR A 222 1.85 -1.35 -8.03
N GLY A 223 1.91 -0.94 -6.77
CA GLY A 223 1.01 0.04 -6.15
C GLY A 223 -0.46 -0.32 -6.30
N MET A 224 -1.26 0.61 -6.81
CA MET A 224 -2.71 0.43 -6.98
C MET A 224 -3.10 -0.57 -8.08
N SER A 225 -2.14 -1.01 -8.91
CA SER A 225 -2.40 -2.04 -9.93
C SER A 225 -2.32 -3.45 -9.37
N THR A 226 -1.69 -3.65 -8.19
CA THR A 226 -1.59 -4.96 -7.53
C THR A 226 -2.97 -5.49 -7.11
N GLU A 227 -3.07 -6.80 -6.86
CA GLU A 227 -4.30 -7.39 -6.34
C GLU A 227 -4.73 -6.73 -5.01
N LEU A 228 -3.77 -6.46 -4.11
CA LEU A 228 -4.05 -5.73 -2.87
C LEU A 228 -4.53 -4.29 -3.14
N GLY A 229 -3.97 -3.62 -4.14
CA GLY A 229 -4.35 -2.25 -4.51
C GLY A 229 -5.74 -2.12 -5.13
N ARG A 230 -6.30 -3.22 -5.64
CA ARG A 230 -7.65 -3.28 -6.24
C ARG A 230 -8.76 -3.52 -5.22
N ILE A 231 -8.43 -4.02 -4.03
CA ILE A 231 -9.35 -4.26 -2.91
C ILE A 231 -9.64 -2.94 -2.17
#